data_ca0f5becba526f8c5f52c06b1ed5c575
#
_entry.id   ca0f5becba526f8c5f52c06b1ed5c575
#
_cell.length_a   1.000
_cell.length_b   1.000
_cell.length_c   1.000
_cell.angle_alpha   90.00
_cell.angle_beta   90.00
_cell.angle_gamma   90.00
#
_symmetry.space_group_name_H-M   'P 1'
#
loop_
_entity.id
_entity.type
_entity.pdbx_description
1 polymer ?
#
loop_
_entity_poly.entity_id
_entity_poly.type
_entity_poly.pdbx_seq_one_letter_code
_entity_poly.pdbx_strand_id
1 'polypeptide(L)'
;DRFNLRCRLHETEIFQAAALIVNKTSIKQLTQTNLSHYQMLGQVEKIFKKWSPAIFLGWSSLNFDEEMLRKEFFKSIRYPYLTNSAPNTRHDGINIARAAYAVDPTVLETEINEKNNPVFKLASLAQMQGIDASDAHSALADAELTAKVLKIVKEKQKHTWESFLSTANKSNTETIIKKGEIITLNEYYYGKSRLHLVVPLHAKYCMHPIYQGWYYTIDLRTEIQPLINKSINELKTEMKKTPKFLRTVRSNKAPIIIDAKYGLNIEPYNXX
;
A
#
# COMPACT_ATOMS: atom_id res chain seq x y z
N ASP A 1 -11.86 -9.46 -22.03
CA ASP A 1 -11.30 -10.52 -21.20
C ASP A 1 -11.24 -10.05 -19.75
N ARG A 2 -11.90 -10.80 -18.86
CA ARG A 2 -12.04 -10.37 -17.47
C ARG A 2 -10.74 -10.46 -16.67
N PHE A 3 -9.76 -11.22 -17.16
CA PHE A 3 -8.47 -11.30 -16.51
C PHE A 3 -7.58 -10.12 -16.87
N ASN A 4 -8.01 -9.26 -17.76
CA ASN A 4 -7.21 -8.12 -18.23
C ASN A 4 -7.71 -6.80 -17.68
N LEU A 5 -8.14 -6.78 -16.42
CA LEU A 5 -8.47 -5.53 -15.74
C LEU A 5 -7.19 -4.75 -15.52
N ARG A 6 -7.09 -3.57 -16.13
CA ARG A 6 -5.87 -2.78 -16.11
C ARG A 6 -6.16 -1.32 -15.80
N CYS A 7 -5.32 -0.76 -14.94
CA CYS A 7 -5.19 0.68 -14.80
C CYS A 7 -3.82 1.03 -15.34
N ARG A 8 -3.77 1.85 -16.37
CA ARG A 8 -2.51 2.18 -17.00
C ARG A 8 -1.96 3.49 -16.44
N LEU A 9 -0.70 3.46 -16.04
CA LEU A 9 -0.02 4.64 -15.53
C LEU A 9 1.35 4.69 -16.21
N HIS A 10 1.52 5.65 -17.14
CA HIS A 10 2.69 5.67 -18.02
C HIS A 10 2.80 4.33 -18.73
N GLU A 11 3.93 3.66 -18.61
CA GLU A 11 4.11 2.34 -19.20
C GLU A 11 3.85 1.22 -18.19
N THR A 12 3.52 1.58 -16.96
CA THR A 12 3.24 0.61 -15.93
C THR A 12 1.76 0.26 -15.94
N GLU A 13 1.45 -1.02 -15.91
CA GLU A 13 0.07 -1.50 -15.84
C GLU A 13 -0.21 -2.00 -14.44
N ILE A 14 -1.39 -1.68 -13.95
CA ILE A 14 -1.85 -2.12 -12.64
C ILE A 14 -2.85 -3.24 -12.86
N PHE A 15 -2.58 -4.40 -12.27
CA PHE A 15 -3.41 -5.58 -12.44
C PHE A 15 -3.92 -6.06 -11.08
N GLN A 16 -5.10 -6.66 -11.10
CA GLN A 16 -5.73 -7.15 -9.89
C GLN A 16 -5.91 -8.65 -9.91
N ALA A 17 -5.02 -9.33 -10.60
CA ALA A 17 -5.11 -10.77 -10.76
C ALA A 17 -4.83 -11.52 -9.46
N ALA A 18 -4.09 -10.91 -8.53
CA ALA A 18 -3.75 -11.58 -7.28
C ALA A 18 -5.00 -11.93 -6.48
N ALA A 19 -6.01 -11.05 -6.50
CA ALA A 19 -7.24 -11.30 -5.77
C ALA A 19 -8.00 -12.51 -6.30
N LEU A 20 -7.88 -12.77 -7.59
CA LEU A 20 -8.52 -13.95 -8.20
C LEU A 20 -7.94 -15.26 -7.71
N ILE A 21 -6.66 -15.28 -7.41
CA ILE A 21 -5.95 -16.53 -7.17
C ILE A 21 -6.05 -16.96 -5.73
N VAL A 22 -6.12 -15.98 -4.83
CA VAL A 22 -6.04 -16.27 -3.41
C VAL A 22 -7.34 -16.80 -2.84
N ASN A 23 -8.44 -16.43 -3.43
CA ASN A 23 -9.76 -16.88 -2.98
C ASN A 23 -9.97 -18.34 -3.38
N LYS A 24 -10.15 -19.22 -2.40
CA LYS A 24 -10.34 -20.64 -2.66
C LYS A 24 -11.55 -20.92 -3.53
N THR A 25 -12.58 -20.07 -3.46
CA THR A 25 -13.76 -20.21 -4.30
C THR A 25 -13.40 -19.99 -5.77
N SER A 26 -12.56 -19.00 -6.04
CA SER A 26 -12.11 -18.75 -7.41
C SER A 26 -11.27 -19.92 -7.93
N ILE A 27 -10.45 -20.51 -7.08
CA ILE A 27 -9.68 -21.69 -7.45
C ILE A 27 -10.64 -22.82 -7.84
N LYS A 28 -11.69 -23.01 -7.04
CA LYS A 28 -12.68 -24.04 -7.37
C LYS A 28 -13.39 -23.75 -8.69
N GLN A 29 -13.73 -22.49 -8.93
CA GLN A 29 -14.37 -22.11 -10.19
C GLN A 29 -13.46 -22.38 -11.38
N LEU A 30 -12.18 -22.10 -11.25
CA LEU A 30 -11.22 -22.35 -12.30
C LEU A 30 -11.02 -23.86 -12.51
N THR A 31 -11.08 -24.66 -11.45
CA THR A 31 -10.95 -26.09 -11.58
C THR A 31 -12.19 -26.77 -12.20
N GLN A 32 -13.30 -26.06 -12.27
CA GLN A 32 -14.46 -26.56 -13.00
C GLN A 32 -14.19 -26.63 -14.50
N THR A 33 -13.07 -26.14 -14.97
CA THR A 33 -12.67 -26.25 -16.37
C THR A 33 -11.76 -27.44 -16.63
N ASN A 34 -11.78 -28.42 -15.74
CA ASN A 34 -11.02 -29.66 -15.87
C ASN A 34 -9.51 -29.51 -15.80
N LEU A 35 -9.05 -28.44 -15.12
CA LEU A 35 -7.64 -28.25 -14.90
C LEU A 35 -7.26 -28.80 -13.54
N SER A 36 -6.12 -29.48 -13.46
CA SER A 36 -5.57 -29.85 -12.18
C SER A 36 -5.07 -28.58 -11.46
N HIS A 37 -4.90 -28.69 -10.16
CA HIS A 37 -4.35 -27.57 -9.38
C HIS A 37 -3.01 -27.09 -9.97
N TYR A 38 -2.16 -28.03 -10.33
CA TYR A 38 -0.86 -27.73 -10.92
C TYR A 38 -1.00 -27.01 -12.26
N GLN A 39 -1.90 -27.49 -13.11
CA GLN A 39 -2.14 -26.87 -14.40
C GLN A 39 -2.71 -25.46 -14.25
N MET A 40 -3.61 -25.28 -13.29
CA MET A 40 -4.19 -23.96 -13.04
C MET A 40 -3.12 -22.97 -12.61
N LEU A 41 -2.23 -23.37 -11.69
CA LEU A 41 -1.14 -22.48 -11.25
C LEU A 41 -0.20 -22.15 -12.41
N GLY A 42 0.01 -23.11 -13.32
CA GLY A 42 0.80 -22.86 -14.51
C GLY A 42 0.20 -21.79 -15.39
N GLN A 43 -1.12 -21.84 -15.58
CA GLN A 43 -1.80 -20.82 -16.37
C GLN A 43 -1.75 -19.45 -15.69
N VAL A 44 -1.94 -19.40 -14.36
CA VAL A 44 -1.84 -18.16 -13.63
C VAL A 44 -0.44 -17.57 -13.77
N GLU A 45 0.58 -18.40 -13.67
CA GLU A 45 1.96 -17.93 -13.81
C GLU A 45 2.20 -17.34 -15.21
N LYS A 46 1.67 -17.99 -16.25
CA LYS A 46 1.78 -17.47 -17.61
C LYS A 46 1.11 -16.10 -17.74
N ILE A 47 -0.07 -15.96 -17.16
CA ILE A 47 -0.79 -14.68 -17.21
C ILE A 47 0.02 -13.59 -16.52
N PHE A 48 0.53 -13.89 -15.32
CA PHE A 48 1.32 -12.90 -14.58
C PHE A 48 2.59 -12.51 -15.34
N LYS A 49 3.26 -13.49 -15.97
CA LYS A 49 4.45 -13.18 -16.77
C LYS A 49 4.12 -12.35 -17.99
N LYS A 50 2.98 -12.63 -18.61
CA LYS A 50 2.52 -11.84 -19.75
C LYS A 50 2.27 -10.38 -19.37
N TRP A 51 1.80 -10.15 -18.15
CA TRP A 51 1.50 -8.79 -17.67
C TRP A 51 2.74 -8.04 -17.19
N SER A 52 3.85 -8.72 -17.00
CA SER A 52 5.08 -8.08 -16.50
C SER A 52 5.65 -7.08 -17.53
N PRO A 53 6.18 -5.95 -17.11
CA PRO A 53 6.26 -5.46 -15.74
C PRO A 53 4.93 -4.88 -15.26
N ALA A 54 4.60 -5.11 -14.01
CA ALA A 54 3.29 -4.72 -13.48
C ALA A 54 3.39 -4.39 -11.99
N ILE A 55 2.45 -3.59 -11.53
CA ILE A 55 2.18 -3.43 -10.12
C ILE A 55 0.95 -4.28 -9.81
N PHE A 56 1.12 -5.27 -8.96
CA PHE A 56 0.03 -6.15 -8.59
C PHE A 56 -0.70 -5.57 -7.39
N LEU A 57 -2.00 -5.35 -7.56
CA LEU A 57 -2.85 -4.72 -6.56
C LEU A 57 -3.97 -5.67 -6.13
N GLY A 58 -4.29 -5.61 -4.86
CA GLY A 58 -5.51 -6.20 -4.33
C GLY A 58 -6.11 -5.23 -3.33
N TRP A 59 -7.03 -5.72 -2.52
CA TRP A 59 -7.63 -4.93 -1.44
C TRP A 59 -7.34 -5.66 -0.13
N SER A 60 -6.55 -5.05 0.72
CA SER A 60 -6.01 -5.67 1.95
C SER A 60 -5.18 -6.91 1.65
N SER A 61 -4.41 -6.89 0.57
CA SER A 61 -3.76 -8.09 0.06
C SER A 61 -2.31 -8.28 0.49
N LEU A 62 -1.64 -7.21 0.94
CA LEU A 62 -0.18 -7.29 1.14
C LEU A 62 0.23 -8.31 2.19
N ASN A 63 -0.58 -8.49 3.24
CA ASN A 63 -0.19 -9.35 4.34
C ASN A 63 -0.81 -10.74 4.27
N PHE A 64 -1.97 -10.87 3.65
CA PHE A 64 -2.71 -12.13 3.66
C PHE A 64 -2.64 -12.83 2.32
N ASP A 65 -3.09 -12.15 1.27
CA ASP A 65 -3.29 -12.79 -0.03
C ASP A 65 -1.96 -13.20 -0.67
N GLU A 66 -0.95 -12.35 -0.54
CA GLU A 66 0.35 -12.63 -1.14
C GLU A 66 1.04 -13.82 -0.48
N GLU A 67 0.90 -13.94 0.85
CA GLU A 67 1.46 -15.08 1.54
C GLU A 67 0.83 -16.38 1.06
N MET A 68 -0.48 -16.38 0.89
CA MET A 68 -1.20 -17.54 0.44
C MET A 68 -0.78 -17.94 -0.98
N LEU A 69 -0.70 -16.96 -1.87
CA LEU A 69 -0.27 -17.18 -3.24
C LEU A 69 1.16 -17.74 -3.28
N ARG A 70 2.05 -17.18 -2.47
CA ARG A 70 3.43 -17.64 -2.42
C ARG A 70 3.52 -19.08 -1.98
N LYS A 71 2.74 -19.47 -0.95
CA LYS A 71 2.73 -20.84 -0.46
C LYS A 71 2.27 -21.82 -1.54
N GLU A 72 1.25 -21.44 -2.30
CA GLU A 72 0.74 -22.32 -3.36
C GLU A 72 1.76 -22.49 -4.47
N PHE A 73 2.44 -21.43 -4.88
CA PHE A 73 3.49 -21.53 -5.88
C PHE A 73 4.64 -22.41 -5.39
N PHE A 74 5.02 -22.27 -4.12
CA PHE A 74 6.08 -23.10 -3.55
C PHE A 74 5.72 -24.57 -3.61
N LYS A 75 4.48 -24.91 -3.24
CA LYS A 75 4.02 -26.30 -3.29
C LYS A 75 4.11 -26.86 -4.70
N SER A 76 3.94 -26.03 -5.71
CA SER A 76 3.95 -26.47 -7.10
C SER A 76 5.34 -26.34 -7.74
N ILE A 77 6.35 -26.07 -6.94
CA ILE A 77 7.73 -25.90 -7.41
C ILE A 77 7.80 -24.80 -8.46
N ARG A 78 7.03 -23.74 -8.26
CA ARG A 78 7.07 -22.58 -9.13
C ARG A 78 7.71 -21.42 -8.37
N TYR A 79 8.03 -20.39 -9.12
CA TYR A 79 8.68 -19.21 -8.53
C TYR A 79 7.70 -18.48 -7.60
N PRO A 80 7.87 -18.58 -6.28
CA PRO A 80 6.87 -18.06 -5.34
C PRO A 80 6.89 -16.54 -5.16
N TYR A 81 7.87 -15.85 -5.73
CA TYR A 81 7.99 -14.41 -5.58
C TYR A 81 7.71 -13.67 -6.88
N LEU A 82 6.97 -14.30 -7.80
CA LEU A 82 6.74 -13.73 -9.11
C LEU A 82 6.16 -12.32 -9.04
N THR A 83 5.19 -12.10 -8.15
CA THR A 83 4.54 -10.79 -8.06
C THR A 83 5.38 -9.75 -7.31
N ASN A 84 6.43 -10.17 -6.63
CA ASN A 84 7.22 -9.27 -5.81
C ASN A 84 8.70 -9.23 -6.20
N SER A 85 9.02 -9.66 -7.42
CA SER A 85 10.40 -9.64 -7.89
C SER A 85 10.49 -8.80 -9.14
N ALA A 86 11.58 -8.07 -9.27
CA ALA A 86 11.77 -7.23 -10.44
C ALA A 86 11.51 -8.04 -11.72
N PRO A 87 10.80 -7.46 -12.69
CA PRO A 87 10.37 -6.07 -12.76
C PRO A 87 9.00 -5.78 -12.14
N ASN A 88 8.43 -6.75 -11.40
CA ASN A 88 7.10 -6.61 -10.81
C ASN A 88 7.18 -6.07 -9.39
N THR A 89 6.11 -5.39 -8.97
CA THR A 89 5.98 -4.88 -7.61
C THR A 89 4.57 -5.12 -7.10
N ARG A 90 4.39 -4.98 -5.80
CA ARG A 90 3.10 -5.15 -5.14
C ARG A 90 2.67 -3.88 -4.45
N HIS A 91 1.35 -3.67 -4.39
CA HIS A 91 0.78 -2.58 -3.62
C HIS A 91 -0.60 -3.00 -3.13
N ASP A 92 -1.16 -2.21 -2.24
CA ASP A 92 -2.48 -2.52 -1.68
C ASP A 92 -3.42 -1.36 -1.92
N GLY A 93 -4.54 -1.65 -2.61
CA GLY A 93 -5.51 -0.62 -2.95
C GLY A 93 -6.12 0.06 -1.74
N ILE A 94 -6.32 -0.68 -0.63
CA ILE A 94 -6.88 -0.05 0.56
C ILE A 94 -5.94 1.02 1.10
N ASN A 95 -4.63 0.80 1.04
CA ASN A 95 -3.67 1.79 1.52
C ASN A 95 -3.64 3.01 0.63
N ILE A 96 -3.78 2.82 -0.69
CA ILE A 96 -3.86 3.93 -1.62
C ILE A 96 -5.12 4.76 -1.35
N ALA A 97 -6.27 4.09 -1.20
CA ALA A 97 -7.53 4.79 -0.94
C ALA A 97 -7.49 5.55 0.38
N ARG A 98 -6.92 4.94 1.42
CA ARG A 98 -6.76 5.60 2.71
C ARG A 98 -5.87 6.83 2.61
N ALA A 99 -4.77 6.73 1.87
CA ALA A 99 -3.86 7.86 1.70
C ALA A 99 -4.54 8.98 0.93
N ALA A 100 -5.25 8.64 -0.13
CA ALA A 100 -5.98 9.63 -0.92
C ALA A 100 -7.00 10.37 -0.08
N TYR A 101 -7.71 9.63 0.77
CA TYR A 101 -8.70 10.22 1.68
C TYR A 101 -8.02 11.16 2.69
N ALA A 102 -6.84 10.78 3.18
CA ALA A 102 -6.10 11.64 4.11
C ALA A 102 -5.67 12.93 3.45
N VAL A 103 -5.31 12.87 2.17
CA VAL A 103 -4.93 14.08 1.41
C VAL A 103 -6.14 14.96 1.17
N ASP A 104 -7.27 14.36 0.80
CA ASP A 104 -8.50 15.10 0.51
C ASP A 104 -9.70 14.21 0.75
N PRO A 105 -10.39 14.40 1.89
CA PRO A 105 -11.54 13.53 2.22
C PRO A 105 -12.69 13.58 1.22
N THR A 106 -12.73 14.55 0.33
CA THR A 106 -13.78 14.59 -0.69
C THR A 106 -13.53 13.64 -1.85
N VAL A 107 -12.35 12.97 -1.87
CA VAL A 107 -12.01 12.07 -2.97
C VAL A 107 -12.97 10.89 -3.07
N LEU A 108 -13.41 10.38 -1.92
CA LEU A 108 -14.30 9.22 -1.83
C LEU A 108 -15.35 9.45 -0.76
N GLU A 109 -16.59 9.07 -1.06
CA GLU A 109 -17.61 8.98 -0.02
C GLU A 109 -17.35 7.73 0.80
N THR A 110 -17.51 7.82 2.12
CA THR A 110 -17.34 6.67 3.00
C THR A 110 -18.46 6.61 4.01
N GLU A 111 -18.77 5.40 4.46
CA GLU A 111 -19.55 5.23 5.68
C GLU A 111 -18.67 5.61 6.85
N ILE A 112 -19.30 6.09 7.91
CA ILE A 112 -18.60 6.44 9.15
C ILE A 112 -19.11 5.49 10.23
N ASN A 113 -18.20 4.79 10.91
CA ASN A 113 -18.61 3.82 11.91
C ASN A 113 -18.90 4.48 13.26
N GLU A 114 -19.28 3.68 14.25
CA GLU A 114 -19.65 4.20 15.56
C GLU A 114 -18.48 4.86 16.30
N LYS A 115 -17.26 4.58 15.90
CA LYS A 115 -16.08 5.23 16.48
C LYS A 115 -15.69 6.50 15.72
N ASN A 116 -16.56 6.94 14.82
CA ASN A 116 -16.34 8.13 13.98
C ASN A 116 -15.16 7.98 13.03
N ASN A 117 -14.93 6.76 12.55
CA ASN A 117 -13.87 6.49 11.59
C ASN A 117 -14.46 6.13 10.23
N PRO A 118 -13.83 6.57 9.13
CA PRO A 118 -14.28 6.17 7.81
C PRO A 118 -14.06 4.69 7.57
N VAL A 119 -14.98 4.07 6.85
CA VAL A 119 -14.95 2.63 6.57
C VAL A 119 -14.40 2.40 5.17
N PHE A 120 -13.35 1.59 5.08
CA PHE A 120 -12.69 1.26 3.80
C PHE A 120 -12.89 -0.19 3.40
N LYS A 121 -13.98 -0.79 3.87
CA LYS A 121 -14.38 -2.11 3.40
C LYS A 121 -14.83 -1.99 1.95
N LEU A 122 -14.32 -2.85 1.08
CA LEU A 122 -14.42 -2.64 -0.36
C LEU A 122 -15.87 -2.52 -0.84
N ALA A 123 -16.74 -3.46 -0.45
CA ALA A 123 -18.13 -3.40 -0.91
C ALA A 123 -18.84 -2.14 -0.46
N SER A 124 -18.65 -1.76 0.81
CA SER A 124 -19.23 -0.54 1.34
C SER A 124 -18.71 0.68 0.59
N LEU A 125 -17.42 0.76 0.43
CA LEU A 125 -16.79 1.90 -0.24
C LEU A 125 -17.27 2.02 -1.68
N ALA A 126 -17.36 0.90 -2.39
CA ALA A 126 -17.84 0.90 -3.77
C ALA A 126 -19.29 1.36 -3.85
N GLN A 127 -20.14 0.87 -2.96
CA GLN A 127 -21.56 1.26 -2.94
C GLN A 127 -21.71 2.75 -2.67
N MET A 128 -20.87 3.30 -1.80
CA MET A 128 -20.93 4.73 -1.51
C MET A 128 -20.58 5.59 -2.73
N GLN A 129 -19.83 5.02 -3.68
CA GLN A 129 -19.51 5.71 -4.93
C GLN A 129 -20.56 5.45 -6.03
N GLY A 130 -21.63 4.71 -5.70
CA GLY A 130 -22.63 4.37 -6.69
C GLY A 130 -22.26 3.20 -7.57
N ILE A 131 -21.30 2.40 -7.15
CA ILE A 131 -20.85 1.22 -7.91
C ILE A 131 -21.62 0.01 -7.39
N ASP A 132 -22.17 -0.79 -8.32
CA ASP A 132 -22.89 -2.00 -7.94
C ASP A 132 -21.92 -3.03 -7.33
N ALA A 133 -22.16 -3.39 -6.08
CA ALA A 133 -21.34 -4.35 -5.35
C ALA A 133 -22.13 -5.60 -4.98
N SER A 134 -23.19 -5.92 -5.74
CA SER A 134 -24.07 -7.04 -5.43
C SER A 134 -23.35 -8.39 -5.51
N ASP A 135 -22.30 -8.48 -6.33
CA ASP A 135 -21.51 -9.71 -6.48
C ASP A 135 -20.25 -9.71 -5.61
N ALA A 136 -20.15 -8.76 -4.68
CA ALA A 136 -18.99 -8.68 -3.80
C ALA A 136 -18.74 -10.03 -3.12
N HIS A 137 -17.46 -10.26 -2.80
CA HIS A 137 -16.96 -11.50 -2.16
C HIS A 137 -16.61 -12.60 -3.15
N SER A 138 -16.88 -12.44 -4.45
CA SER A 138 -16.17 -13.26 -5.42
C SER A 138 -14.87 -12.57 -5.77
N ALA A 139 -13.84 -13.35 -6.09
CA ALA A 139 -12.53 -12.76 -6.36
C ALA A 139 -12.56 -11.85 -7.58
N LEU A 140 -13.28 -12.26 -8.63
CA LEU A 140 -13.35 -11.43 -9.83
C LEU A 140 -14.10 -10.12 -9.55
N ALA A 141 -15.23 -10.20 -8.85
CA ALA A 141 -15.99 -9.00 -8.53
C ALA A 141 -15.17 -8.05 -7.66
N ASP A 142 -14.45 -8.59 -6.68
CA ASP A 142 -13.62 -7.77 -5.82
C ASP A 142 -12.49 -7.10 -6.61
N ALA A 143 -11.90 -7.79 -7.55
CA ALA A 143 -10.89 -7.19 -8.42
C ALA A 143 -11.47 -6.05 -9.25
N GLU A 144 -12.68 -6.26 -9.80
CA GLU A 144 -13.34 -5.22 -10.58
C GLU A 144 -13.71 -4.02 -9.71
N LEU A 145 -14.22 -4.27 -8.49
CA LEU A 145 -14.56 -3.18 -7.58
C LEU A 145 -13.31 -2.38 -7.20
N THR A 146 -12.23 -3.07 -6.91
CA THR A 146 -10.95 -2.40 -6.59
C THR A 146 -10.53 -1.51 -7.75
N ALA A 147 -10.59 -2.02 -8.97
CA ALA A 147 -10.21 -1.23 -10.14
C ALA A 147 -11.07 0.03 -10.27
N LYS A 148 -12.38 -0.13 -10.06
CA LYS A 148 -13.30 1.01 -10.21
C LYS A 148 -13.08 2.07 -9.15
N VAL A 149 -12.87 1.64 -7.89
CA VAL A 149 -12.60 2.58 -6.81
C VAL A 149 -11.28 3.32 -7.05
N LEU A 150 -10.23 2.59 -7.43
CA LEU A 150 -8.92 3.21 -7.65
C LEU A 150 -8.93 4.11 -8.88
N LYS A 151 -9.76 3.82 -9.87
CA LYS A 151 -9.92 4.72 -11.01
C LYS A 151 -10.44 6.08 -10.57
N ILE A 152 -11.39 6.10 -9.63
CA ILE A 152 -11.89 7.36 -9.08
C ILE A 152 -10.76 8.13 -8.40
N VAL A 153 -9.96 7.44 -7.58
CA VAL A 153 -8.83 8.07 -6.90
C VAL A 153 -7.85 8.65 -7.93
N LYS A 154 -7.52 7.87 -8.94
CA LYS A 154 -6.58 8.30 -9.98
C LYS A 154 -7.10 9.57 -10.67
N GLU A 155 -8.37 9.60 -11.00
CA GLU A 155 -8.95 10.73 -11.73
C GLU A 155 -9.03 11.98 -10.86
N LYS A 156 -9.34 11.84 -9.58
CA LYS A 156 -9.51 12.98 -8.68
C LYS A 156 -8.21 13.47 -8.07
N GLN A 157 -7.21 12.62 -7.95
CA GLN A 157 -5.93 12.99 -7.34
C GLN A 157 -4.78 12.69 -8.30
N LYS A 158 -4.82 13.31 -9.47
CA LYS A 158 -3.81 13.10 -10.50
C LYS A 158 -2.41 13.45 -10.01
N HIS A 159 -2.29 14.47 -9.17
CA HIS A 159 -0.98 14.95 -8.73
C HIS A 159 -0.29 14.01 -7.75
N THR A 160 -1.05 13.24 -6.98
CA THR A 160 -0.47 12.32 -6.00
C THR A 160 -0.47 10.87 -6.47
N TRP A 161 -1.22 10.56 -7.53
CA TRP A 161 -1.40 9.16 -7.94
C TRP A 161 -0.08 8.46 -8.20
N GLU A 162 0.83 9.10 -8.92
CA GLU A 162 2.11 8.47 -9.22
C GLU A 162 2.95 8.29 -7.96
N SER A 163 2.87 9.25 -7.04
CA SER A 163 3.57 9.11 -5.76
C SER A 163 3.04 7.92 -4.97
N PHE A 164 1.71 7.74 -4.96
CA PHE A 164 1.11 6.58 -4.29
C PHE A 164 1.69 5.27 -4.82
N LEU A 165 1.93 5.20 -6.11
CA LEU A 165 2.38 3.96 -6.75
C LEU A 165 3.89 3.78 -6.73
N SER A 166 4.66 4.86 -6.71
CA SER A 166 6.10 4.77 -6.90
C SER A 166 6.78 3.99 -5.79
N THR A 167 6.24 4.04 -4.59
CA THR A 167 6.82 3.36 -3.43
C THR A 167 6.44 1.89 -3.33
N ALA A 168 5.68 1.37 -4.29
CA ALA A 168 5.57 -0.07 -4.46
C ALA A 168 6.93 -0.70 -4.78
N ASN A 169 7.81 0.07 -5.39
CA ASN A 169 9.17 -0.35 -5.71
C ASN A 169 10.09 -0.03 -4.54
N LYS A 170 10.69 -1.07 -3.96
CA LYS A 170 11.56 -0.90 -2.79
C LYS A 170 12.73 0.03 -3.08
N SER A 171 13.34 -0.10 -4.25
CA SER A 171 14.49 0.71 -4.62
C SER A 171 14.12 2.19 -4.72
N ASN A 172 12.95 2.49 -5.31
CA ASN A 172 12.46 3.87 -5.38
C ASN A 172 12.26 4.45 -3.98
N THR A 173 11.67 3.64 -3.09
CA THR A 173 11.44 4.09 -1.71
C THR A 173 12.75 4.41 -1.02
N GLU A 174 13.74 3.54 -1.19
CA GLU A 174 15.04 3.75 -0.56
C GLU A 174 15.74 4.98 -1.11
N THR A 175 15.60 5.23 -2.40
CA THR A 175 16.15 6.44 -3.01
C THR A 175 15.54 7.70 -2.38
N ILE A 176 14.22 7.71 -2.20
CA ILE A 176 13.53 8.83 -1.55
C ILE A 176 14.07 9.04 -0.13
N ILE A 177 14.18 7.97 0.64
CA ILE A 177 14.65 8.05 2.02
C ILE A 177 16.09 8.57 2.07
N LYS A 178 16.94 8.08 1.19
CA LYS A 178 18.37 8.40 1.23
C LYS A 178 18.66 9.84 0.82
N LYS A 179 17.74 10.50 0.12
CA LYS A 179 17.90 11.93 -0.17
C LYS A 179 17.90 12.78 1.09
N GLY A 180 17.27 12.30 2.17
CA GLY A 180 17.26 13.02 3.43
C GLY A 180 16.38 14.26 3.44
N GLU A 181 15.52 14.43 2.45
CA GLU A 181 14.65 15.62 2.36
C GLU A 181 13.40 15.42 3.18
N ILE A 182 12.77 16.54 3.53
CA ILE A 182 11.47 16.49 4.22
C ILE A 182 10.42 15.89 3.28
N ILE A 183 9.64 14.97 3.79
CA ILE A 183 8.59 14.28 3.04
C ILE A 183 7.33 14.16 3.90
N THR A 184 6.22 13.86 3.26
CA THR A 184 4.97 13.54 3.97
C THR A 184 4.78 12.03 3.92
N LEU A 185 4.65 11.43 5.10
CA LEU A 185 4.44 9.99 5.26
C LEU A 185 3.00 9.76 5.67
N ASN A 186 2.32 8.86 4.98
CA ASN A 186 0.98 8.44 5.36
C ASN A 186 1.07 7.19 6.23
N GLU A 187 0.35 7.18 7.35
CA GLU A 187 0.24 6.02 8.22
C GLU A 187 -1.20 5.82 8.64
N TYR A 188 -1.56 4.56 8.84
CA TYR A 188 -2.90 4.20 9.31
C TYR A 188 -2.77 3.60 10.69
N TYR A 189 -3.43 4.23 11.67
CA TYR A 189 -3.50 3.69 13.03
C TYR A 189 -4.71 4.26 13.75
N TYR A 190 -5.20 3.49 14.69
CA TYR A 190 -6.40 3.85 15.47
C TYR A 190 -7.57 4.23 14.58
N GLY A 191 -7.74 3.47 13.50
CA GLY A 191 -8.89 3.62 12.62
C GLY A 191 -8.86 4.77 11.65
N LYS A 192 -7.77 5.52 11.60
CA LYS A 192 -7.68 6.68 10.70
C LYS A 192 -6.36 6.71 9.95
N SER A 193 -6.44 7.18 8.72
CA SER A 193 -5.26 7.43 7.90
C SER A 193 -4.77 8.85 8.20
N ARG A 194 -3.49 8.96 8.50
CA ARG A 194 -2.93 10.24 8.95
C ARG A 194 -1.69 10.60 8.14
N LEU A 195 -1.47 11.90 7.97
CA LEU A 195 -0.29 12.41 7.30
C LEU A 195 0.67 12.98 8.33
N HIS A 196 1.94 12.63 8.18
CA HIS A 196 3.01 13.09 9.07
C HIS A 196 4.12 13.71 8.24
N LEU A 197 4.53 14.92 8.62
CA LEU A 197 5.67 15.56 8.01
C LEU A 197 6.92 15.04 8.72
N VAL A 198 7.81 14.41 7.98
CA VAL A 198 8.96 13.74 8.58
C VAL A 198 10.24 14.06 7.79
N VAL A 199 11.37 13.87 8.46
CA VAL A 199 12.67 13.94 7.80
C VAL A 199 13.43 12.65 8.11
N PRO A 200 13.99 11.97 7.09
CA PRO A 200 14.82 10.80 7.37
C PRO A 200 16.05 11.16 8.19
N LEU A 201 16.47 10.26 9.07
CA LEU A 201 17.71 10.45 9.78
C LEU A 201 18.88 10.44 8.81
N HIS A 202 20.00 11.03 9.24
CA HIS A 202 21.24 10.98 8.44
C HIS A 202 21.51 9.55 7.98
N ALA A 203 22.04 9.41 6.76
CA ALA A 203 22.21 8.11 6.11
C ALA A 203 22.88 7.07 7.01
N LYS A 204 23.84 7.53 7.83
CA LYS A 204 24.55 6.62 8.73
C LYS A 204 23.65 5.99 9.78
N TYR A 205 22.56 6.68 10.18
CA TYR A 205 21.71 6.24 11.27
C TYR A 205 20.28 5.92 10.83
N CYS A 206 19.97 6.07 9.57
CA CYS A 206 18.57 5.95 9.16
C CYS A 206 18.11 4.50 9.06
N MET A 207 19.02 3.55 8.80
CA MET A 207 18.65 2.15 8.68
C MET A 207 18.43 1.50 10.03
N HIS A 208 17.39 0.68 10.11
CA HIS A 208 17.15 -0.11 11.32
C HIS A 208 18.30 -1.11 11.49
N PRO A 209 18.82 -1.25 12.71
CA PRO A 209 19.98 -2.12 12.91
C PRO A 209 19.70 -3.61 12.72
N ILE A 210 18.43 -4.04 12.88
CA ILE A 210 18.07 -5.46 12.80
C ILE A 210 17.25 -5.76 11.56
N TYR A 211 16.22 -4.94 11.30
CA TYR A 211 15.27 -5.21 10.22
C TYR A 211 15.70 -4.53 8.94
N GLN A 212 16.21 -5.32 8.02
CA GLN A 212 16.67 -4.83 6.74
C GLN A 212 15.52 -4.18 5.98
N GLY A 213 15.81 -3.01 5.38
CA GLY A 213 14.79 -2.28 4.61
C GLY A 213 13.91 -1.39 5.44
N TRP A 214 14.11 -1.34 6.74
CA TRP A 214 13.37 -0.43 7.62
C TRP A 214 14.25 0.79 7.90
N TYR A 215 13.66 1.98 7.79
CA TYR A 215 14.37 3.23 7.92
C TYR A 215 13.68 4.13 8.93
N TYR A 216 14.47 4.86 9.71
CA TYR A 216 13.94 5.78 10.72
C TYR A 216 13.77 7.17 10.13
N THR A 217 12.66 7.81 10.48
CA THR A 217 12.42 9.23 10.20
C THR A 217 12.00 9.91 11.49
N ILE A 218 12.18 11.23 11.53
CA ILE A 218 11.77 12.04 12.68
C ILE A 218 10.52 12.82 12.30
N ASP A 219 9.49 12.73 13.13
CA ASP A 219 8.27 13.50 12.98
C ASP A 219 8.57 14.96 13.34
N LEU A 220 8.29 15.87 12.42
CA LEU A 220 8.69 17.27 12.59
C LEU A 220 7.80 18.04 13.56
N ARG A 221 6.76 17.44 14.13
CA ARG A 221 6.07 18.06 15.26
C ARG A 221 6.87 17.90 16.55
N THR A 222 7.95 17.14 16.51
CA THR A 222 8.81 16.91 17.67
C THR A 222 9.84 18.02 17.79
N GLU A 223 9.97 18.58 18.99
CA GLU A 223 11.07 19.49 19.26
C GLU A 223 12.35 18.68 19.41
N ILE A 224 13.31 18.94 18.55
CA ILE A 224 14.54 18.14 18.52
C ILE A 224 15.56 18.61 19.54
N GLN A 225 15.59 19.92 19.82
CA GLN A 225 16.59 20.48 20.73
C GLN A 225 16.67 19.76 22.09
N PRO A 226 15.53 19.46 22.74
CA PRO A 226 15.61 18.73 24.01
C PRO A 226 16.18 17.33 23.89
N LEU A 227 16.23 16.76 22.68
CA LEU A 227 16.70 15.39 22.48
C LEU A 227 18.19 15.30 22.21
N ILE A 228 18.81 16.42 21.82
CA ILE A 228 20.20 16.39 21.32
C ILE A 228 21.17 15.89 22.38
N ASN A 229 20.98 16.28 23.63
CA ASN A 229 21.91 15.94 24.70
C ASN A 229 21.48 14.76 25.56
N LYS A 230 20.48 14.00 25.11
CA LYS A 230 19.99 12.87 25.89
C LYS A 230 20.87 11.66 25.69
N SER A 231 21.01 10.88 26.76
CA SER A 231 21.66 9.58 26.68
C SER A 231 20.81 8.59 25.88
N ILE A 232 21.40 7.46 25.52
CA ILE A 232 20.69 6.42 24.80
C ILE A 232 19.46 5.93 25.58
N ASN A 233 19.61 5.75 26.89
CA ASN A 233 18.49 5.29 27.70
C ASN A 233 17.38 6.33 27.78
N GLU A 234 17.74 7.62 27.86
CA GLU A 234 16.75 8.69 27.83
C GLU A 234 16.03 8.75 26.51
N LEU A 235 16.75 8.56 25.40
CA LEU A 235 16.12 8.52 24.07
C LEU A 235 15.14 7.36 23.94
N LYS A 236 15.51 6.19 24.47
CA LYS A 236 14.60 5.04 24.45
C LYS A 236 13.31 5.34 25.21
N THR A 237 13.41 6.05 26.31
CA THR A 237 12.23 6.49 27.06
C THR A 237 11.38 7.45 26.25
N GLU A 238 12.02 8.40 25.58
CA GLU A 238 11.29 9.35 24.73
C GLU A 238 10.58 8.65 23.58
N MET A 239 11.19 7.61 23.02
CA MET A 239 10.59 6.86 21.92
C MET A 239 9.27 6.19 22.31
N LYS A 240 9.05 5.95 23.59
CA LYS A 240 7.81 5.33 24.07
C LYS A 240 6.67 6.32 24.27
N LYS A 241 6.96 7.62 24.26
CA LYS A 241 5.96 8.64 24.51
C LYS A 241 5.07 8.87 23.29
N THR A 242 3.91 9.42 23.53
CA THR A 242 2.96 9.81 22.50
C THR A 242 2.86 11.33 22.50
N PRO A 243 2.94 12.01 21.33
CA PRO A 243 3.13 11.45 19.99
C PRO A 243 4.54 10.92 19.76
N LYS A 244 4.65 9.93 18.90
CA LYS A 244 5.94 9.33 18.59
C LYS A 244 6.82 10.34 17.88
N PHE A 245 8.10 10.39 18.25
CA PHE A 245 9.02 11.23 17.49
C PHE A 245 9.74 10.47 16.38
N LEU A 246 9.83 9.14 16.45
CA LEU A 246 10.37 8.34 15.36
C LEU A 246 9.23 7.65 14.63
N ARG A 247 9.29 7.69 13.30
CA ARG A 247 8.38 6.94 12.46
C ARG A 247 9.19 6.08 11.53
N THR A 248 8.88 4.78 11.49
CA THR A 248 9.62 3.81 10.71
C THR A 248 8.99 3.67 9.33
N VAL A 249 9.82 3.74 8.30
CA VAL A 249 9.39 3.46 6.92
C VAL A 249 9.89 2.08 6.54
N ARG A 250 8.97 1.19 6.21
CA ARG A 250 9.31 -0.16 5.78
C ARG A 250 9.31 -0.19 4.25
N SER A 251 10.50 -0.13 3.66
CA SER A 251 10.63 0.03 2.22
C SER A 251 10.06 -1.15 1.42
N ASN A 252 9.94 -2.31 2.06
CA ASN A 252 9.40 -3.50 1.41
C ASN A 252 7.90 -3.70 1.61
N LYS A 253 7.20 -2.70 2.16
CA LYS A 253 5.77 -2.79 2.43
C LYS A 253 4.97 -1.70 1.70
N ALA A 254 5.50 -1.22 0.59
CA ALA A 254 4.85 -0.19 -0.22
C ALA A 254 4.32 0.96 0.64
N PRO A 255 5.19 1.66 1.37
CA PRO A 255 4.74 2.80 2.17
C PRO A 255 4.24 3.92 1.27
N ILE A 256 3.40 4.79 1.81
CA ILE A 256 2.90 5.92 1.04
C ILE A 256 3.67 7.17 1.43
N ILE A 257 4.42 7.72 0.49
CA ILE A 257 5.25 8.92 0.68
C ILE A 257 4.87 9.92 -0.40
N ILE A 258 4.53 11.14 0.00
CA ILE A 258 4.17 12.19 -0.93
C ILE A 258 4.92 13.46 -0.60
N ASP A 259 4.76 14.47 -1.44
CA ASP A 259 5.48 15.74 -1.33
C ASP A 259 5.25 16.38 0.04
N ALA A 260 6.28 17.05 0.54
CA ALA A 260 6.23 17.73 1.84
C ALA A 260 5.10 18.75 1.92
N LYS A 261 4.71 19.35 0.79
CA LYS A 261 3.67 20.38 0.81
C LYS A 261 2.35 19.89 1.41
N TYR A 262 2.05 18.60 1.26
CA TYR A 262 0.79 18.06 1.81
C TYR A 262 0.81 18.04 3.33
N GLY A 263 1.93 17.70 3.93
CA GLY A 263 2.05 17.73 5.39
C GLY A 263 2.15 19.15 5.93
N LEU A 264 2.79 20.03 5.17
CA LEU A 264 2.94 21.42 5.61
C LEU A 264 1.61 22.16 5.73
N ASN A 265 0.59 21.68 5.06
CA ASN A 265 -0.72 22.35 5.06
C ASN A 265 -1.64 21.90 6.20
N ILE A 266 -1.18 20.97 7.04
CA ILE A 266 -2.05 20.43 8.09
C ILE A 266 -1.44 20.66 9.47
N GLU A 267 -2.31 20.63 10.47
CA GLU A 267 -1.85 20.73 11.86
C GLU A 267 -1.15 19.45 12.27
N PRO A 268 -0.10 19.53 13.11
CA PRO A 268 0.45 20.74 13.74
C PRO A 268 1.55 21.42 12.93
N TYR A 269 1.83 20.99 11.71
CA TYR A 269 2.99 21.44 10.95
C TYR A 269 2.79 22.82 10.35
N ASN A 270 1.59 23.18 10.07
CA ASN A 270 1.29 24.49 9.51
C ASN A 270 1.61 25.65 10.48
N UNK A 271 1.96 25.52 11.96
CA UNK A 271 2.30 26.44 12.99
C UNK A 271 3.71 26.87 12.95
N UNK A 272 4.28 26.48 12.15
CA UNK A 272 5.65 26.71 12.10
C UNK A 272 6.18 27.72 11.48
#